data_933dc41f34628099b7d02ceabd840bff
#
_entry.id   933dc41f34628099b7d02ceabd840bff
#
_cell.length_a   1.000
_cell.length_b   1.000
_cell.length_c   1.000
_cell.angle_alpha   90.00
_cell.angle_beta   90.00
_cell.angle_gamma   90.00
#
_symmetry.space_group_name_H-M   'P 1'
#
loop_
_entity.id
_entity.type
_entity.pdbx_description
1 polymer ?
#
loop_
_entity_poly.entity_id
_entity_poly.type
_entity_poly.pdbx_seq_one_letter_code
_entity_poly.pdbx_strand_id
1 'polypeptide(L)'
;MKVRHVLACAVALAALAGCNNKTKTGGNAGTPTNDAVTITQANPPPGGTWADVVNETAAGGYMMGNPNAKVKLLEIGSLSCPHCKAFEDEGVPTLINDYVKTGKVSWEFRPFLIHGPVDMAADLIVRCNGLKSFFPLAKALYDDQAIWMGKLEAAAPDKVNAIQNLPPNQAFVQMANLLGLQDWAAARGIPQAKSNQCLTDQKMIDREVQVVSDVNNDYPDFTGTPGFVINGKLVPNVAAWSGLKPALDAAVKE
;
A
#
# COMPACT_ATOMS: atom_id res chain seq x y z
N MET A 1 13.86 4.42 -72.38
CA MET A 1 15.10 5.22 -72.34
C MET A 1 15.59 5.21 -70.92
N LYS A 2 16.64 4.40 -70.59
CA LYS A 2 18.02 4.80 -70.31
C LYS A 2 18.06 5.94 -69.28
N VAL A 3 18.68 5.86 -68.09
CA VAL A 3 20.10 5.53 -67.82
C VAL A 3 20.27 5.10 -66.36
N ARG A 4 21.10 4.10 -66.15
CA ARG A 4 21.74 3.60 -64.94
C ARG A 4 22.73 4.65 -64.42
N HIS A 5 22.84 4.78 -63.06
CA HIS A 5 24.17 5.07 -62.48
C HIS A 5 24.33 4.25 -61.18
N VAL A 6 25.30 3.38 -61.26
CA VAL A 6 25.93 2.66 -60.15
C VAL A 6 27.06 3.55 -59.64
N LEU A 7 27.18 3.73 -58.36
CA LEU A 7 28.47 4.06 -57.74
C LEU A 7 28.61 3.30 -56.40
N ALA A 8 29.59 2.46 -56.43
CA ALA A 8 30.14 1.75 -55.27
C ALA A 8 31.27 2.57 -54.64
N CYS A 9 31.49 2.41 -53.36
CA CYS A 9 32.75 2.61 -52.61
C CYS A 9 32.37 2.74 -51.13
N ALA A 10 32.99 2.24 -50.12
CA ALA A 10 34.13 1.39 -49.94
C ALA A 10 34.07 0.96 -48.44
N VAL A 11 34.56 -0.23 -48.21
CA VAL A 11 34.76 -0.88 -46.91
C VAL A 11 35.80 -0.12 -46.08
N ALA A 12 35.52 0.09 -44.78
CA ALA A 12 36.57 0.31 -43.79
C ALA A 12 36.31 -0.60 -42.59
N LEU A 13 37.03 -1.71 -42.52
CA LEU A 13 37.23 -2.52 -41.33
C LEU A 13 38.12 -1.75 -40.35
N ALA A 14 37.66 -1.53 -39.15
CA ALA A 14 38.53 -1.28 -38.01
C ALA A 14 38.27 -2.37 -36.96
N ALA A 15 39.20 -3.30 -36.92
CA ALA A 15 39.32 -4.27 -35.84
C ALA A 15 39.93 -3.56 -34.62
N LEU A 16 39.25 -3.64 -33.47
CA LEU A 16 39.86 -3.36 -32.18
C LEU A 16 39.62 -4.59 -31.28
N ALA A 17 40.75 -5.13 -30.95
CA ALA A 17 40.92 -6.32 -30.12
C ALA A 17 40.54 -6.07 -28.64
N GLY A 18 39.91 -7.04 -28.07
CA GLY A 18 40.19 -7.67 -26.78
C GLY A 18 40.04 -6.86 -25.51
N CYS A 19 39.08 -7.29 -24.70
CA CYS A 19 39.41 -7.66 -23.32
C CYS A 19 38.34 -8.65 -22.83
N ASN A 20 38.75 -9.90 -22.76
CA ASN A 20 37.99 -11.00 -22.21
C ASN A 20 38.04 -10.88 -20.69
N ASN A 21 36.95 -10.41 -20.07
CA ASN A 21 36.79 -10.50 -18.61
C ASN A 21 35.65 -11.48 -18.33
N LYS A 22 36.03 -12.74 -18.07
CA LYS A 22 35.14 -13.77 -17.56
C LYS A 22 34.68 -13.39 -16.15
N THR A 23 33.58 -12.69 -16.03
CA THR A 23 32.89 -12.57 -14.75
C THR A 23 31.94 -13.77 -14.65
N LYS A 24 32.22 -14.61 -13.69
CA LYS A 24 31.38 -15.74 -13.28
C LYS A 24 30.00 -15.22 -12.92
N THR A 25 29.00 -15.63 -13.66
CA THR A 25 27.59 -15.44 -13.34
C THR A 25 27.24 -16.38 -12.19
N GLY A 26 27.47 -15.95 -10.96
CA GLY A 26 26.81 -16.53 -9.81
C GLY A 26 25.41 -15.95 -9.76
N GLY A 27 24.42 -16.72 -10.19
CA GLY A 27 23.02 -16.36 -10.02
C GLY A 27 22.66 -16.39 -8.54
N ASN A 28 22.72 -15.23 -7.90
CA ASN A 28 21.93 -14.98 -6.70
C ASN A 28 20.58 -14.48 -7.22
N ALA A 29 19.55 -15.31 -7.13
CA ALA A 29 18.19 -14.86 -7.21
C ALA A 29 17.97 -13.96 -5.99
N GLY A 30 18.29 -12.67 -6.17
CA GLY A 30 17.92 -11.63 -5.23
C GLY A 30 16.42 -11.52 -5.24
N THR A 31 15.79 -11.81 -4.12
CA THR A 31 14.42 -11.42 -3.83
C THR A 31 14.26 -9.95 -4.25
N PRO A 32 13.26 -9.59 -5.07
CA PRO A 32 13.01 -8.19 -5.38
C PRO A 32 12.55 -7.50 -4.09
N THR A 33 13.43 -6.76 -3.46
CA THR A 33 13.05 -5.86 -2.38
C THR A 33 12.39 -4.65 -3.03
N ASN A 34 11.06 -4.67 -3.11
CA ASN A 34 10.24 -3.52 -3.51
C ASN A 34 10.19 -2.43 -2.42
N ASP A 35 11.28 -2.29 -1.66
CA ASP A 35 11.37 -1.41 -0.50
C ASP A 35 11.75 0.04 -0.84
N ALA A 36 11.65 0.44 -2.10
CA ALA A 36 11.90 1.83 -2.46
C ALA A 36 10.77 2.71 -1.90
N VAL A 37 11.12 3.51 -0.89
CA VAL A 37 10.23 4.53 -0.32
C VAL A 37 10.45 5.84 -1.06
N THR A 38 9.37 6.45 -1.53
CA THR A 38 9.44 7.83 -2.00
C THR A 38 9.56 8.75 -0.78
N ILE A 39 10.80 9.05 -0.37
CA ILE A 39 11.07 9.86 0.82
C ILE A 39 10.72 11.31 0.52
N THR A 40 9.55 11.75 0.93
CA THR A 40 9.13 13.16 0.90
C THR A 40 9.48 13.87 2.21
N GLN A 41 9.61 13.10 3.31
CA GLN A 41 10.01 13.60 4.61
C GLN A 41 11.01 12.64 5.25
N ALA A 42 12.26 13.08 5.40
CA ALA A 42 13.36 12.26 5.90
C ALA A 42 13.63 12.40 7.41
N ASN A 43 13.09 13.45 8.05
CA ASN A 43 13.27 13.73 9.47
C ASN A 43 11.96 14.19 10.11
N PRO A 44 11.79 14.04 11.43
CA PRO A 44 10.68 14.62 12.16
C PRO A 44 10.62 16.13 11.97
N PRO A 45 9.41 16.74 11.97
CA PRO A 45 9.28 18.20 12.01
C PRO A 45 9.82 18.74 13.33
N PRO A 46 10.20 20.02 13.38
CA PRO A 46 10.64 20.66 14.64
C PRO A 46 9.61 20.45 15.75
N GLY A 47 10.04 19.88 16.87
CA GLY A 47 9.16 19.55 18.01
C GLY A 47 8.27 18.33 17.83
N GLY A 48 8.34 17.65 16.68
CA GLY A 48 7.61 16.40 16.39
C GLY A 48 8.41 15.15 16.71
N THR A 49 7.86 14.02 16.30
CA THR A 49 8.42 12.68 16.48
C THR A 49 8.52 11.96 15.14
N TRP A 50 9.11 10.77 15.11
CA TRP A 50 9.09 9.95 13.92
C TRP A 50 7.68 9.53 13.47
N ALA A 51 6.69 9.49 14.38
CA ALA A 51 5.31 9.23 14.00
C ALA A 51 4.67 10.33 13.13
N ASP A 52 5.27 11.52 13.09
CA ASP A 52 4.83 12.63 12.23
C ASP A 52 5.43 12.57 10.82
N VAL A 53 6.30 11.59 10.56
CA VAL A 53 6.92 11.33 9.26
C VAL A 53 6.11 10.28 8.52
N VAL A 54 5.41 10.69 7.45
CA VAL A 54 4.62 9.79 6.60
C VAL A 54 5.11 9.91 5.15
N ASN A 55 5.42 8.78 4.55
CA ASN A 55 5.85 8.66 3.16
C ASN A 55 5.03 7.59 2.43
N GLU A 56 4.90 7.72 1.12
CA GLU A 56 4.36 6.66 0.27
C GLU A 56 5.50 5.74 -0.17
N THR A 57 5.27 4.44 -0.15
CA THR A 57 6.25 3.44 -0.62
C THR A 57 6.10 3.20 -2.13
N ALA A 58 7.16 2.75 -2.78
CA ALA A 58 7.10 2.36 -4.20
C ALA A 58 6.09 1.23 -4.43
N ALA A 59 5.90 0.38 -3.42
CA ALA A 59 4.92 -0.70 -3.43
C ALA A 59 3.46 -0.24 -3.21
N GLY A 60 3.21 1.08 -3.05
CA GLY A 60 1.87 1.64 -2.93
C GLY A 60 1.31 1.72 -1.51
N GLY A 61 2.09 1.33 -0.51
CA GLY A 61 1.73 1.49 0.88
C GLY A 61 1.99 2.91 1.42
N TYR A 62 1.50 3.17 2.61
CA TYR A 62 1.84 4.36 3.39
C TYR A 62 2.69 3.95 4.58
N MET A 63 3.86 4.55 4.70
CA MET A 63 4.81 4.26 5.77
C MET A 63 4.87 5.42 6.76
N MET A 64 4.68 5.11 8.03
CA MET A 64 4.91 5.99 9.17
C MET A 64 6.24 5.65 9.81
N GLY A 65 7.03 6.65 10.18
CA GLY A 65 8.24 6.45 10.95
C GLY A 65 9.53 6.82 10.22
N ASN A 66 10.64 6.45 10.83
CA ASN A 66 11.97 6.67 10.28
C ASN A 66 12.17 5.84 9.00
N PRO A 67 12.35 6.46 7.82
CA PRO A 67 12.58 5.71 6.58
C PRO A 67 13.87 4.87 6.63
N ASN A 68 14.78 5.21 7.53
CA ASN A 68 16.02 4.48 7.77
C ASN A 68 15.98 3.61 9.03
N ALA A 69 14.79 3.31 9.59
CA ALA A 69 14.66 2.42 10.73
C ALA A 69 15.28 1.05 10.43
N LYS A 70 15.97 0.46 11.42
CA LYS A 70 16.57 -0.87 11.30
C LYS A 70 15.52 -1.96 11.08
N VAL A 71 14.34 -1.79 11.68
CA VAL A 71 13.23 -2.71 11.55
C VAL A 71 12.14 -2.11 10.67
N LYS A 72 11.79 -2.82 9.63
CA LYS A 72 10.69 -2.50 8.71
C LYS A 72 9.54 -3.44 9.01
N LEU A 73 8.45 -2.88 9.55
CA LEU A 73 7.20 -3.61 9.72
C LEU A 73 6.27 -3.25 8.57
N LEU A 74 5.80 -4.25 7.82
CA LEU A 74 4.71 -4.12 6.89
C LEU A 74 3.47 -4.81 7.48
N GLU A 75 2.36 -4.11 7.49
CA GLU A 75 1.02 -4.63 7.70
C GLU A 75 0.31 -4.73 6.35
N ILE A 76 -0.09 -5.93 5.97
CA ILE A 76 -0.99 -6.18 4.85
C ILE A 76 -2.39 -6.19 5.44
N GLY A 77 -3.14 -5.11 5.24
CA GLY A 77 -4.38 -4.85 5.94
C GLY A 77 -5.56 -4.53 5.03
N SER A 78 -6.78 -4.65 5.55
CA SER A 78 -8.01 -4.23 4.89
C SER A 78 -8.84 -3.39 5.83
N LEU A 79 -9.37 -2.28 5.33
CA LEU A 79 -10.19 -1.36 6.12
C LEU A 79 -11.54 -1.95 6.52
N SER A 80 -12.01 -2.97 5.78
CA SER A 80 -13.25 -3.70 6.10
C SER A 80 -13.03 -4.91 7.02
N CYS A 81 -11.76 -5.29 7.28
CA CYS A 81 -11.45 -6.47 8.07
C CYS A 81 -11.62 -6.22 9.58
N PRO A 82 -12.43 -7.01 10.31
CA PRO A 82 -12.61 -6.84 11.74
C PRO A 82 -11.35 -7.18 12.56
N HIS A 83 -10.50 -8.09 12.07
CA HIS A 83 -9.23 -8.41 12.73
C HIS A 83 -8.19 -7.29 12.55
N CYS A 84 -8.21 -6.56 11.42
CA CYS A 84 -7.40 -5.35 11.24
C CYS A 84 -7.85 -4.23 12.19
N LYS A 85 -9.18 -4.08 12.36
CA LYS A 85 -9.71 -3.16 13.38
C LYS A 85 -9.25 -3.54 14.79
N ALA A 86 -9.29 -4.82 15.15
CA ALA A 86 -8.81 -5.28 16.46
C ALA A 86 -7.30 -4.97 16.63
N PHE A 87 -6.49 -5.15 15.59
CA PHE A 87 -5.07 -4.76 15.62
C PHE A 87 -4.90 -3.24 15.77
N GLU A 88 -5.70 -2.42 15.06
CA GLU A 88 -5.70 -0.97 15.21
C GLU A 88 -5.99 -0.55 16.67
N ASP A 89 -6.98 -1.17 17.30
CA ASP A 89 -7.38 -0.82 18.67
C ASP A 89 -6.36 -1.29 19.73
N GLU A 90 -5.84 -2.52 19.59
CA GLU A 90 -5.04 -3.17 20.63
C GLU A 90 -3.52 -2.93 20.45
N GLY A 91 -3.04 -2.91 19.20
CA GLY A 91 -1.63 -2.94 18.86
C GLY A 91 -1.07 -1.60 18.45
N VAL A 92 -1.77 -0.87 17.58
CA VAL A 92 -1.24 0.35 16.95
C VAL A 92 -0.86 1.43 17.96
N PRO A 93 -1.58 1.69 19.07
CA PRO A 93 -1.15 2.67 20.06
C PRO A 93 0.23 2.34 20.66
N THR A 94 0.48 1.08 20.98
CA THR A 94 1.79 0.63 21.49
C THR A 94 2.84 0.63 20.40
N LEU A 95 2.51 0.17 19.18
CA LEU A 95 3.39 0.20 18.02
C LEU A 95 3.90 1.63 17.76
N ILE A 96 3.00 2.60 17.74
CA ILE A 96 3.38 4.00 17.51
C ILE A 96 4.22 4.54 18.66
N ASN A 97 3.79 4.37 19.92
CA ASN A 97 4.44 5.02 21.06
C ASN A 97 5.82 4.42 21.38
N ASP A 98 5.94 3.09 21.35
CA ASP A 98 7.12 2.41 21.88
C ASP A 98 8.14 2.04 20.79
N TYR A 99 7.72 2.02 19.51
CA TYR A 99 8.58 1.59 18.41
C TYR A 99 8.74 2.67 17.33
N VAL A 100 7.63 3.20 16.78
CA VAL A 100 7.70 4.14 15.66
C VAL A 100 8.24 5.50 16.11
N LYS A 101 7.70 6.09 17.16
CA LYS A 101 8.16 7.39 17.71
C LYS A 101 9.63 7.39 18.09
N THR A 102 10.16 6.23 18.50
CA THR A 102 11.57 6.08 18.85
C THR A 102 12.50 5.98 17.64
N GLY A 103 11.94 5.83 16.44
CA GLY A 103 12.69 5.63 15.19
C GLY A 103 13.27 4.22 15.01
N LYS A 104 12.97 3.29 15.92
CA LYS A 104 13.46 1.89 15.84
C LYS A 104 12.77 1.10 14.75
N VAL A 105 11.47 1.39 14.53
CA VAL A 105 10.62 0.72 13.55
C VAL A 105 10.02 1.75 12.61
N SER A 106 9.98 1.46 11.32
CA SER A 106 9.03 2.06 10.39
C SER A 106 7.86 1.10 10.19
N TRP A 107 6.65 1.62 10.15
CA TRP A 107 5.43 0.86 9.93
C TRP A 107 4.79 1.27 8.61
N GLU A 108 4.68 0.32 7.68
CA GLU A 108 3.95 0.47 6.43
C GLU A 108 2.60 -0.23 6.53
N PHE A 109 1.53 0.48 6.17
CA PHE A 109 0.23 -0.13 5.86
C PHE A 109 0.12 -0.29 4.34
N ARG A 110 -0.12 -1.53 3.90
CA ARG A 110 -0.33 -1.87 2.49
C ARG A 110 -1.72 -2.48 2.33
N PRO A 111 -2.61 -1.89 1.52
CA PRO A 111 -3.98 -2.35 1.40
C PRO A 111 -4.08 -3.71 0.73
N PHE A 112 -5.02 -4.52 1.20
CA PHE A 112 -5.44 -5.75 0.57
C PHE A 112 -6.96 -5.83 0.51
N LEU A 113 -7.51 -5.91 -0.70
CA LEU A 113 -8.93 -5.69 -0.99
C LEU A 113 -9.75 -6.98 -0.84
N ILE A 114 -9.98 -7.44 0.41
CA ILE A 114 -10.69 -8.71 0.68
C ILE A 114 -12.16 -8.69 0.23
N HIS A 115 -12.81 -7.52 0.25
CA HIS A 115 -14.19 -7.34 -0.20
C HIS A 115 -14.30 -6.51 -1.50
N GLY A 116 -13.24 -6.53 -2.34
CA GLY A 116 -13.23 -5.92 -3.67
C GLY A 116 -13.68 -4.45 -3.68
N PRO A 117 -14.82 -4.11 -4.32
CA PRO A 117 -15.26 -2.72 -4.44
C PRO A 117 -15.54 -2.00 -3.11
N VAL A 118 -15.82 -2.73 -2.04
CA VAL A 118 -16.04 -2.18 -0.69
C VAL A 118 -14.72 -1.61 -0.15
N ASP A 119 -13.67 -2.43 -0.16
CA ASP A 119 -12.33 -2.02 0.28
C ASP A 119 -11.73 -0.95 -0.64
N MET A 120 -11.90 -1.11 -1.97
CA MET A 120 -11.42 -0.12 -2.93
C MET A 120 -12.03 1.26 -2.65
N ALA A 121 -13.35 1.34 -2.43
CA ALA A 121 -14.01 2.60 -2.11
C ALA A 121 -13.50 3.21 -0.79
N ALA A 122 -13.29 2.38 0.23
CA ALA A 122 -12.79 2.81 1.53
C ALA A 122 -11.34 3.33 1.41
N ASP A 123 -10.46 2.59 0.72
CA ASP A 123 -9.06 2.95 0.57
C ASP A 123 -8.87 4.23 -0.25
N LEU A 124 -9.56 4.36 -1.39
CA LEU A 124 -9.55 5.58 -2.21
C LEU A 124 -10.01 6.81 -1.41
N ILE A 125 -10.95 6.68 -0.49
CA ILE A 125 -11.41 7.77 0.39
C ILE A 125 -10.34 8.17 1.39
N VAL A 126 -9.70 7.22 2.08
CA VAL A 126 -8.69 7.57 3.11
C VAL A 126 -7.41 8.13 2.49
N ARG A 127 -7.08 7.76 1.26
CA ARG A 127 -5.96 8.31 0.47
C ARG A 127 -6.23 9.70 -0.07
N CYS A 128 -7.48 10.10 -0.18
CA CYS A 128 -7.91 11.29 -0.91
C CYS A 128 -7.37 12.62 -0.35
N ASN A 129 -6.94 12.66 0.90
CA ASN A 129 -6.48 13.89 1.54
C ASN A 129 -4.97 13.98 1.75
N GLY A 130 -4.21 13.13 1.05
CA GLY A 130 -2.75 13.15 1.03
C GLY A 130 -2.11 12.44 2.23
N LEU A 131 -0.78 12.37 2.20
CA LEU A 131 0.05 11.51 3.06
C LEU A 131 -0.25 11.64 4.56
N LYS A 132 -0.26 12.87 5.06
CA LYS A 132 -0.42 13.12 6.51
C LYS A 132 -1.79 12.75 7.05
N SER A 133 -2.79 12.70 6.18
CA SER A 133 -4.16 12.39 6.57
C SER A 133 -4.47 10.90 6.55
N PHE A 134 -3.61 10.07 5.91
CA PHE A 134 -3.90 8.66 5.71
C PHE A 134 -4.14 7.91 7.03
N PHE A 135 -3.16 7.83 7.91
CA PHE A 135 -3.31 7.09 9.18
C PHE A 135 -4.43 7.62 10.09
N PRO A 136 -4.57 8.95 10.29
CA PRO A 136 -5.71 9.47 11.02
C PRO A 136 -7.08 9.11 10.41
N LEU A 137 -7.19 9.12 9.08
CA LEU A 137 -8.44 8.77 8.40
C LEU A 137 -8.68 7.25 8.42
N ALA A 138 -7.64 6.42 8.23
CA ALA A 138 -7.75 4.98 8.35
C ALA A 138 -8.21 4.57 9.75
N LYS A 139 -7.59 5.14 10.80
CA LYS A 139 -8.03 4.93 12.18
C LYS A 139 -9.49 5.32 12.39
N ALA A 140 -9.88 6.52 11.97
CA ALA A 140 -11.26 6.98 12.12
C ALA A 140 -12.25 6.08 11.35
N LEU A 141 -11.84 5.52 10.21
CA LEU A 141 -12.67 4.59 9.45
C LEU A 141 -12.79 3.23 10.15
N TYR A 142 -11.73 2.76 10.80
CA TYR A 142 -11.79 1.59 11.69
C TYR A 142 -12.69 1.84 12.89
N ASP A 143 -12.59 3.01 13.54
CA ASP A 143 -13.45 3.38 14.68
C ASP A 143 -14.94 3.29 14.30
N ASP A 144 -15.28 3.71 13.07
CA ASP A 144 -16.64 3.70 12.52
C ASP A 144 -16.97 2.42 11.72
N GLN A 145 -16.12 1.38 11.73
CA GLN A 145 -16.25 0.21 10.86
C GLN A 145 -17.61 -0.48 10.96
N ALA A 146 -18.13 -0.67 12.18
CA ALA A 146 -19.43 -1.29 12.38
C ALA A 146 -20.57 -0.47 11.77
N ILE A 147 -20.42 0.88 11.69
CA ILE A 147 -21.45 1.77 11.15
C ILE A 147 -21.51 1.65 9.63
N TRP A 148 -20.37 1.77 8.94
CA TRP A 148 -20.38 1.75 7.48
C TRP A 148 -20.49 0.33 6.91
N MET A 149 -19.92 -0.70 7.56
CA MET A 149 -20.12 -2.10 7.19
C MET A 149 -21.56 -2.57 7.46
N GLY A 150 -22.18 -2.09 8.54
CA GLY A 150 -23.60 -2.37 8.81
C GLY A 150 -24.56 -1.86 7.73
N LYS A 151 -24.18 -0.80 6.98
CA LYS A 151 -24.94 -0.37 5.80
C LYS A 151 -24.84 -1.35 4.65
N LEU A 152 -23.69 -2.02 4.48
CA LEU A 152 -23.54 -3.08 3.50
C LEU A 152 -24.41 -4.28 3.86
N GLU A 153 -24.39 -4.71 5.12
CA GLU A 153 -25.17 -5.85 5.62
C GLU A 153 -26.69 -5.60 5.52
N ALA A 154 -27.11 -4.36 5.74
CA ALA A 154 -28.50 -3.96 5.62
C ALA A 154 -28.97 -3.76 4.16
N ALA A 155 -28.05 -3.71 3.20
CA ALA A 155 -28.41 -3.47 1.80
C ALA A 155 -29.02 -4.73 1.15
N ALA A 156 -30.02 -4.51 0.29
CA ALA A 156 -30.59 -5.60 -0.50
C ALA A 156 -29.51 -6.22 -1.41
N PRO A 157 -29.37 -7.55 -1.46
CA PRO A 157 -28.36 -8.23 -2.28
C PRO A 157 -28.37 -7.80 -3.75
N ASP A 158 -29.56 -7.64 -4.33
CA ASP A 158 -29.71 -7.21 -5.72
C ASP A 158 -29.12 -5.82 -5.97
N LYS A 159 -29.22 -4.91 -5.00
CA LYS A 159 -28.61 -3.58 -5.08
C LYS A 159 -27.09 -3.67 -5.05
N VAL A 160 -26.53 -4.49 -4.16
CA VAL A 160 -25.08 -4.70 -4.08
C VAL A 160 -24.55 -5.32 -5.37
N ASN A 161 -25.22 -6.37 -5.88
CA ASN A 161 -24.89 -7.01 -7.15
C ASN A 161 -24.97 -6.04 -8.34
N ALA A 162 -26.00 -5.19 -8.37
CA ALA A 162 -26.12 -4.18 -9.42
C ALA A 162 -24.94 -3.19 -9.40
N ILE A 163 -24.48 -2.77 -8.22
CA ILE A 163 -23.32 -1.89 -8.09
C ILE A 163 -22.04 -2.61 -8.55
N GLN A 164 -21.83 -3.85 -8.15
CA GLN A 164 -20.64 -4.62 -8.53
C GLN A 164 -20.51 -4.89 -10.02
N ASN A 165 -21.63 -4.90 -10.75
CA ASN A 165 -21.68 -5.07 -12.20
C ASN A 165 -21.50 -3.76 -13.00
N LEU A 166 -21.35 -2.61 -12.33
CA LEU A 166 -21.05 -1.33 -13.00
C LEU A 166 -19.59 -1.28 -13.46
N PRO A 167 -19.27 -0.41 -14.42
CA PRO A 167 -17.87 -0.07 -14.70
C PRO A 167 -17.15 0.39 -13.42
N PRO A 168 -15.86 0.02 -13.20
CA PRO A 168 -15.15 0.21 -11.94
C PRO A 168 -15.30 1.60 -11.32
N ASN A 169 -15.07 2.66 -12.10
CA ASN A 169 -15.18 4.04 -11.64
C ASN A 169 -16.58 4.44 -11.18
N GLN A 170 -17.64 3.83 -11.75
CA GLN A 170 -19.01 4.02 -11.29
C GLN A 170 -19.31 3.16 -10.06
N ALA A 171 -18.83 1.91 -10.06
CA ALA A 171 -19.01 0.98 -8.96
C ALA A 171 -18.47 1.54 -7.64
N PHE A 172 -17.29 2.13 -7.65
CA PHE A 172 -16.66 2.67 -6.42
C PHE A 172 -17.40 3.90 -5.89
N VAL A 173 -17.89 4.78 -6.76
CA VAL A 173 -18.74 5.92 -6.34
C VAL A 173 -20.06 5.42 -5.74
N GLN A 174 -20.74 4.46 -6.40
CA GLN A 174 -22.00 3.92 -5.89
C GLN A 174 -21.80 3.12 -4.61
N MET A 175 -20.70 2.38 -4.47
CA MET A 175 -20.35 1.67 -3.26
C MET A 175 -20.06 2.65 -2.11
N ALA A 176 -19.26 3.70 -2.35
CA ALA A 176 -19.01 4.73 -1.35
C ALA A 176 -20.32 5.43 -0.88
N ASN A 177 -21.26 5.66 -1.80
CA ASN A 177 -22.59 6.20 -1.46
C ASN A 177 -23.40 5.21 -0.61
N LEU A 178 -23.45 3.94 -1.01
CA LEU A 178 -24.15 2.89 -0.27
C LEU A 178 -23.68 2.80 1.17
N LEU A 179 -22.36 2.83 1.35
CA LEU A 179 -21.68 2.75 2.65
C LEU A 179 -21.72 4.08 3.43
N GLY A 180 -22.13 5.19 2.79
CA GLY A 180 -22.12 6.53 3.38
C GLY A 180 -20.73 7.12 3.56
N LEU A 181 -19.74 6.60 2.83
CA LEU A 181 -18.34 7.02 2.96
C LEU A 181 -18.10 8.44 2.43
N GLN A 182 -18.89 8.93 1.48
CA GLN A 182 -18.75 10.30 0.99
C GLN A 182 -19.22 11.34 2.03
N ASP A 183 -20.33 11.07 2.73
CA ASP A 183 -20.79 11.93 3.82
C ASP A 183 -19.81 11.88 5.01
N TRP A 184 -19.32 10.68 5.31
CA TRP A 184 -18.28 10.45 6.31
C TRP A 184 -17.01 11.25 6.00
N ALA A 185 -16.57 11.26 4.76
CA ALA A 185 -15.40 12.00 4.26
C ALA A 185 -15.65 13.52 4.30
N ALA A 186 -16.85 13.98 3.91
CA ALA A 186 -17.23 15.39 3.95
C ALA A 186 -17.17 15.95 5.37
N ALA A 187 -17.65 15.20 6.37
CA ALA A 187 -17.56 15.56 7.78
C ALA A 187 -16.10 15.67 8.29
N ARG A 188 -15.12 15.14 7.54
CA ARG A 188 -13.68 15.15 7.85
C ARG A 188 -12.85 16.02 6.90
N GLY A 189 -13.50 16.95 6.22
CA GLY A 189 -12.84 17.95 5.37
C GLY A 189 -12.50 17.47 3.96
N ILE A 190 -13.11 16.39 3.47
CA ILE A 190 -13.01 15.90 2.10
C ILE A 190 -14.37 16.13 1.41
N PRO A 191 -14.60 17.28 0.74
CA PRO A 191 -15.87 17.56 0.08
C PRO A 191 -16.23 16.50 -0.95
N GLN A 192 -17.52 16.28 -1.20
CA GLN A 192 -18.02 15.26 -2.13
C GLN A 192 -17.42 15.37 -3.55
N ALA A 193 -17.19 16.60 -4.03
CA ALA A 193 -16.52 16.79 -5.32
C ALA A 193 -15.10 16.21 -5.34
N LYS A 194 -14.34 16.34 -4.23
CA LYS A 194 -12.99 15.79 -4.09
C LYS A 194 -13.03 14.27 -3.93
N SER A 195 -13.93 13.74 -3.09
CA SER A 195 -14.07 12.29 -2.93
C SER A 195 -14.51 11.61 -4.23
N ASN A 196 -15.39 12.24 -5.02
CA ASN A 196 -15.73 11.75 -6.36
C ASN A 196 -14.51 11.69 -7.30
N GLN A 197 -13.64 12.70 -7.28
CA GLN A 197 -12.40 12.68 -8.07
C GLN A 197 -11.51 11.50 -7.66
N CYS A 198 -11.31 11.29 -6.36
CA CYS A 198 -10.49 10.17 -5.88
C CYS A 198 -11.10 8.81 -6.23
N LEU A 199 -12.41 8.64 -6.08
CA LEU A 199 -13.12 7.40 -6.40
C LEU A 199 -13.13 7.07 -7.90
N THR A 200 -12.85 8.04 -8.77
CA THR A 200 -12.80 7.89 -10.23
C THR A 200 -11.41 8.05 -10.81
N ASP A 201 -10.38 8.27 -9.97
CA ASP A 201 -9.00 8.39 -10.43
C ASP A 201 -8.46 7.03 -10.87
N GLN A 202 -8.40 6.83 -12.18
CA GLN A 202 -7.96 5.57 -12.77
C GLN A 202 -6.54 5.19 -12.36
N LYS A 203 -5.65 6.17 -12.15
CA LYS A 203 -4.27 5.88 -11.72
C LYS A 203 -4.21 5.33 -10.31
N MET A 204 -5.03 5.90 -9.41
CA MET A 204 -5.14 5.36 -8.04
C MET A 204 -5.76 3.97 -8.05
N ILE A 205 -6.82 3.77 -8.82
CA ILE A 205 -7.48 2.46 -8.96
C ILE A 205 -6.50 1.41 -9.49
N ASP A 206 -5.80 1.70 -10.59
CA ASP A 206 -4.82 0.78 -11.18
C ASP A 206 -3.69 0.47 -10.19
N ARG A 207 -3.28 1.48 -9.41
CA ARG A 207 -2.26 1.31 -8.37
C ARG A 207 -2.71 0.34 -7.28
N GLU A 208 -3.93 0.48 -6.77
CA GLU A 208 -4.47 -0.42 -5.74
C GLU A 208 -4.60 -1.86 -6.24
N VAL A 209 -5.02 -2.04 -7.49
CA VAL A 209 -5.06 -3.37 -8.13
C VAL A 209 -3.65 -3.95 -8.22
N GLN A 210 -2.65 -3.13 -8.60
CA GLN A 210 -1.26 -3.56 -8.66
C GLN A 210 -0.72 -3.94 -7.28
N VAL A 211 -1.03 -3.16 -6.23
CA VAL A 211 -0.63 -3.46 -4.84
C VAL A 211 -1.10 -4.85 -4.42
N VAL A 212 -2.35 -5.20 -4.70
CA VAL A 212 -2.89 -6.54 -4.38
C VAL A 212 -2.15 -7.63 -5.15
N SER A 213 -1.85 -7.39 -6.43
CA SER A 213 -1.07 -8.33 -7.26
C SER A 213 0.33 -8.53 -6.71
N ASP A 214 1.00 -7.44 -6.34
CA ASP A 214 2.36 -7.47 -5.78
C ASP A 214 2.39 -8.21 -4.43
N VAL A 215 1.42 -7.98 -3.55
CA VAL A 215 1.29 -8.72 -2.28
C VAL A 215 1.19 -10.22 -2.52
N ASN A 216 0.34 -10.66 -3.46
CA ASN A 216 0.18 -12.09 -3.77
C ASN A 216 1.46 -12.72 -4.35
N ASN A 217 2.23 -11.95 -5.12
CA ASN A 217 3.48 -12.41 -5.72
C ASN A 217 4.64 -12.43 -4.70
N ASP A 218 4.76 -11.38 -3.88
CA ASP A 218 5.86 -11.20 -2.93
C ASP A 218 5.69 -12.10 -1.69
N TYR A 219 4.43 -12.38 -1.30
CA TYR A 219 4.09 -13.13 -0.10
C TYR A 219 3.10 -14.27 -0.40
N PRO A 220 3.53 -15.31 -1.16
CA PRO A 220 2.64 -16.40 -1.58
C PRO A 220 2.06 -17.22 -0.40
N ASP A 221 2.71 -17.17 0.76
CA ASP A 221 2.23 -17.81 1.99
C ASP A 221 1.29 -16.91 2.83
N PHE A 222 0.96 -15.72 2.35
CA PHE A 222 -0.01 -14.82 2.98
C PHE A 222 -1.42 -15.39 2.82
N THR A 223 -2.11 -15.59 3.95
CA THR A 223 -3.41 -16.29 3.98
C THR A 223 -4.59 -15.41 4.37
N GLY A 224 -4.36 -14.17 4.80
CA GLY A 224 -5.42 -13.26 5.19
C GLY A 224 -4.98 -12.08 6.04
N THR A 225 -5.86 -11.08 6.14
CA THR A 225 -5.60 -9.81 6.83
C THR A 225 -5.98 -9.86 8.32
N PRO A 226 -5.23 -9.17 9.20
CA PRO A 226 -3.94 -8.57 8.88
C PRO A 226 -2.84 -9.61 8.72
N GLY A 227 -1.94 -9.41 7.75
CA GLY A 227 -0.68 -10.13 7.66
C GLY A 227 0.47 -9.21 8.03
N PHE A 228 1.51 -9.75 8.65
CA PHE A 228 2.65 -8.96 9.10
C PHE A 228 3.95 -9.47 8.48
N VAL A 229 4.77 -8.52 8.01
CA VAL A 229 6.09 -8.80 7.45
C VAL A 229 7.12 -7.97 8.20
N ILE A 230 8.15 -8.62 8.73
CA ILE A 230 9.28 -7.96 9.42
C ILE A 230 10.53 -8.14 8.58
N ASN A 231 11.15 -7.05 8.17
CA ASN A 231 12.37 -7.04 7.36
C ASN A 231 12.26 -7.98 6.13
N GLY A 232 11.14 -7.92 5.40
CA GLY A 232 10.86 -8.71 4.21
C GLY A 232 10.46 -10.16 4.45
N LYS A 233 10.30 -10.59 5.71
CA LYS A 233 9.89 -11.97 6.05
C LYS A 233 8.49 -11.97 6.65
N LEU A 234 7.58 -12.73 6.04
CA LEU A 234 6.22 -12.93 6.57
C LEU A 234 6.30 -13.59 7.96
N VAL A 235 5.54 -13.05 8.91
CA VAL A 235 5.39 -13.63 10.25
C VAL A 235 4.22 -14.63 10.18
N PRO A 236 4.49 -15.92 10.22
CA PRO A 236 3.47 -16.92 9.95
C PRO A 236 2.45 -17.04 11.11
N ASN A 237 1.18 -17.23 10.75
CA ASN A 237 0.09 -17.50 11.70
C ASN A 237 -0.11 -16.40 12.76
N VAL A 238 0.20 -15.15 12.44
CA VAL A 238 0.01 -13.99 13.32
C VAL A 238 -0.99 -13.04 12.68
N ALA A 239 -2.11 -12.78 13.39
CA ALA A 239 -3.15 -11.84 13.00
C ALA A 239 -3.56 -10.90 14.14
N ALA A 240 -2.81 -10.90 15.26
CA ALA A 240 -3.11 -10.08 16.43
C ALA A 240 -1.82 -9.51 17.04
N TRP A 241 -1.97 -8.40 17.78
CA TRP A 241 -0.85 -7.74 18.47
C TRP A 241 -0.10 -8.68 19.42
N SER A 242 -0.81 -9.53 20.14
CA SER A 242 -0.20 -10.48 21.09
C SER A 242 0.80 -11.44 20.44
N GLY A 243 0.57 -11.80 19.17
CA GLY A 243 1.49 -12.63 18.39
C GLY A 243 2.60 -11.80 17.70
N LEU A 244 2.28 -10.58 17.22
CA LEU A 244 3.23 -9.72 16.54
C LEU A 244 4.30 -9.14 17.48
N LYS A 245 3.88 -8.70 18.68
CA LYS A 245 4.77 -8.00 19.63
C LYS A 245 6.05 -8.78 19.96
N PRO A 246 6.01 -10.09 20.30
CA PRO A 246 7.23 -10.85 20.57
C PRO A 246 8.19 -10.91 19.39
N ALA A 247 7.67 -11.06 18.15
CA ALA A 247 8.49 -11.09 16.94
C ALA A 247 9.14 -9.71 16.67
N LEU A 248 8.38 -8.63 16.89
CA LEU A 248 8.89 -7.26 16.74
C LEU A 248 9.95 -6.93 17.81
N ASP A 249 9.72 -7.35 19.06
CA ASP A 249 10.70 -7.20 20.15
C ASP A 249 12.02 -7.94 19.86
N ALA A 250 11.95 -9.11 19.25
CA ALA A 250 13.13 -9.87 18.85
C ALA A 250 13.89 -9.11 17.74
N ALA A 251 13.20 -8.66 16.70
CA ALA A 251 13.82 -7.94 15.58
C ALA A 251 14.48 -6.60 16.00
N VAL A 252 13.93 -5.91 17.01
CA VAL A 252 14.50 -4.65 17.52
C VAL A 252 15.79 -4.89 18.33
N LYS A 253 15.97 -6.09 18.91
CA LYS A 253 17.18 -6.44 19.70
C LYS A 253 18.36 -6.88 18.82
N GLU A 254 18.11 -7.39 17.63
CA GLU A 254 19.13 -7.75 16.64
C GLU A 254 19.82 -6.50 16.04
#